data_ead610f1e2560d5d62c38c95393543a5
#
_entry.id   ead610f1e2560d5d62c38c95393543a5
#
_cell.length_a   1.000
_cell.length_b   1.000
_cell.length_c   1.000
_cell.angle_alpha   90.00
_cell.angle_beta   90.00
_cell.angle_gamma   90.00
#
_symmetry.space_group_name_H-M   'P 1'
#
loop_
_entity.id
_entity.type
_entity.pdbx_description
1 polymer ?
#
loop_
_entity_poly.entity_id
_entity_poly.type
_entity_poly.pdbx_seq_one_letter_code
_entity_poly.pdbx_strand_id
1 'polypeptide(L)'
;KPDGTYTAAPSTSPEHGPVDEGTTFVHAVVREILLNAIEASKVLGVDKKERKEWEYVLAHLAPYKIGRYGQLMEWSRDIDDPEDEHRHVNHLFGLHPVTTPELAQAARVVLEHRGDGATGWSMGWKLNQWARLQDGNHAYKLYGNLLKNGTLDNLWDTHAPFQIDGN
;
A
#
# COMPACT_ATOMS: atom_id res chain seq x y z
N LYS A 1 -18.92 10.20 -6.09
CA LYS A 1 -18.65 11.12 -7.23
C LYS A 1 -19.87 11.17 -8.17
N PRO A 2 -19.96 12.17 -9.07
CA PRO A 2 -21.08 12.26 -10.04
C PRO A 2 -21.18 11.03 -10.98
N ASP A 3 -20.09 10.31 -11.18
CA ASP A 3 -20.00 9.07 -11.96
C ASP A 3 -20.51 7.82 -11.22
N GLY A 4 -21.01 7.98 -9.99
CA GLY A 4 -21.48 6.88 -9.15
C GLY A 4 -20.38 6.17 -8.35
N THR A 5 -19.11 6.54 -8.48
CA THR A 5 -18.04 5.95 -7.69
C THR A 5 -17.97 6.53 -6.27
N TYR A 6 -17.64 5.66 -5.31
CA TYR A 6 -17.28 6.07 -3.94
C TYR A 6 -15.80 6.38 -3.84
N THR A 7 -15.48 7.41 -3.07
CA THR A 7 -14.11 7.80 -2.76
C THR A 7 -14.03 8.30 -1.33
N ALA A 8 -12.91 8.06 -0.68
CA ALA A 8 -12.63 8.55 0.66
C ALA A 8 -11.97 9.93 0.57
N ALA A 9 -12.76 10.99 0.79
CA ALA A 9 -12.29 12.37 0.72
C ALA A 9 -12.74 13.16 1.97
N PRO A 10 -11.88 14.04 2.53
CA PRO A 10 -10.48 14.22 2.18
C PRO A 10 -9.60 13.06 2.68
N SER A 11 -8.52 12.77 1.99
CA SER A 11 -7.55 11.75 2.40
C SER A 11 -6.11 12.18 2.08
N THR A 12 -5.15 11.52 2.73
CA THR A 12 -3.72 11.74 2.52
C THR A 12 -3.03 10.39 2.32
N SER A 13 -1.86 10.40 1.70
CA SER A 13 -0.94 9.26 1.71
C SER A 13 0.21 9.61 2.66
N PRO A 14 0.32 8.98 3.83
CA PRO A 14 1.39 9.30 4.76
C PRO A 14 2.79 9.02 4.17
N GLU A 15 3.73 9.88 4.49
CA GLU A 15 3.70 10.99 5.45
C GLU A 15 3.69 12.36 4.78
N HIS A 16 3.72 12.47 3.48
CA HIS A 16 3.82 13.74 2.76
C HIS A 16 2.85 13.78 1.57
N GLY A 17 2.84 14.93 0.91
CA GLY A 17 2.00 15.16 -0.24
C GLY A 17 0.71 15.91 0.09
N PRO A 18 -0.13 16.14 -0.91
CA PRO A 18 -1.34 16.94 -0.77
C PRO A 18 -2.46 16.19 -0.04
N VAL A 19 -3.43 16.95 0.45
CA VAL A 19 -4.77 16.41 0.71
C VAL A 19 -5.45 16.16 -0.63
N ASP A 20 -6.08 15.00 -0.78
CA ASP A 20 -6.63 14.54 -2.05
C ASP A 20 -8.07 14.00 -1.90
N GLU A 21 -8.72 13.76 -3.04
CA GLU A 21 -10.08 13.22 -3.14
C GLU A 21 -10.14 11.67 -3.10
N GLY A 22 -9.17 11.04 -2.47
CA GLY A 22 -9.11 9.60 -2.33
C GLY A 22 -7.79 9.02 -2.82
N THR A 23 -6.85 8.91 -1.88
CA THR A 23 -5.56 8.27 -2.12
C THR A 23 -5.72 6.77 -2.29
N THR A 24 -4.85 6.17 -3.09
CA THR A 24 -4.83 4.72 -3.34
C THR A 24 -4.68 3.93 -2.05
N PHE A 25 -3.87 4.41 -1.09
CA PHE A 25 -3.72 3.77 0.22
C PHE A 25 -5.06 3.64 0.96
N VAL A 26 -5.81 4.74 1.09
CA VAL A 26 -7.08 4.72 1.83
C VAL A 26 -8.09 3.82 1.12
N HIS A 27 -8.17 3.87 -0.21
CA HIS A 27 -9.04 2.97 -0.97
C HIS A 27 -8.66 1.49 -0.80
N ALA A 28 -7.36 1.19 -0.74
CA ALA A 28 -6.88 -0.17 -0.51
C ALA A 28 -7.30 -0.70 0.87
N VAL A 29 -7.15 0.11 1.92
CA VAL A 29 -7.58 -0.24 3.29
C VAL A 29 -9.09 -0.42 3.36
N VAL A 30 -9.87 0.51 2.79
CA VAL A 30 -11.34 0.40 2.76
C VAL A 30 -11.78 -0.86 2.02
N ARG A 31 -11.17 -1.17 0.88
CA ARG A 31 -11.45 -2.39 0.12
C ARG A 31 -11.22 -3.65 0.94
N GLU A 32 -10.11 -3.73 1.64
CA GLU A 32 -9.79 -4.88 2.48
C GLU A 32 -10.74 -5.03 3.66
N ILE A 33 -11.05 -3.93 4.35
CA ILE A 33 -12.02 -3.95 5.45
C ILE A 33 -13.38 -4.47 4.96
N LEU A 34 -13.87 -3.99 3.82
CA LEU A 34 -15.14 -4.44 3.27
C LEU A 34 -15.11 -5.91 2.86
N LEU A 35 -14.04 -6.38 2.21
CA LEU A 35 -13.87 -7.79 1.87
C LEU A 35 -13.90 -8.68 3.10
N ASN A 36 -13.14 -8.32 4.13
CA ASN A 36 -13.05 -9.08 5.37
C ASN A 36 -14.39 -9.07 6.14
N ALA A 37 -15.08 -7.92 6.23
CA ALA A 37 -16.38 -7.82 6.88
C ALA A 37 -17.45 -8.64 6.15
N ILE A 38 -17.48 -8.62 4.82
CA ILE A 38 -18.39 -9.40 3.99
C ILE A 38 -18.16 -10.90 4.25
N GLU A 39 -16.91 -11.34 4.23
CA GLU A 39 -16.58 -12.75 4.44
C GLU A 39 -16.89 -13.20 5.87
N ALA A 40 -16.50 -12.44 6.88
CA ALA A 40 -16.82 -12.71 8.28
C ALA A 40 -18.33 -12.80 8.51
N SER A 41 -19.10 -11.88 7.94
CA SER A 41 -20.57 -11.88 8.00
C SER A 41 -21.18 -13.15 7.39
N LYS A 42 -20.59 -13.67 6.28
CA LYS A 42 -21.03 -14.93 5.67
C LYS A 42 -20.76 -16.13 6.57
N VAL A 43 -19.53 -16.22 7.08
CA VAL A 43 -19.09 -17.32 7.96
C VAL A 43 -19.93 -17.37 9.25
N LEU A 44 -20.17 -16.20 9.86
CA LEU A 44 -20.93 -16.09 11.12
C LEU A 44 -22.46 -16.12 10.92
N GLY A 45 -22.94 -15.95 9.70
CA GLY A 45 -24.37 -15.91 9.38
C GLY A 45 -25.12 -14.68 9.89
N VAL A 46 -24.40 -13.56 10.13
CA VAL A 46 -24.93 -12.29 10.69
C VAL A 46 -24.92 -11.16 9.66
N ASP A 47 -25.48 -10.00 10.00
CA ASP A 47 -25.40 -8.73 9.28
C ASP A 47 -25.82 -8.81 7.80
N LYS A 48 -26.84 -9.59 7.48
CA LYS A 48 -27.28 -9.83 6.09
C LYS A 48 -27.72 -8.56 5.37
N LYS A 49 -28.25 -7.57 6.10
CA LYS A 49 -28.69 -6.30 5.54
C LYS A 49 -27.49 -5.41 5.25
N GLU A 50 -26.62 -5.25 6.23
CA GLU A 50 -25.40 -4.45 6.19
C GLU A 50 -24.44 -4.99 5.12
N ARG A 51 -24.34 -6.30 4.99
CA ARG A 51 -23.51 -6.96 3.95
C ARG A 51 -23.91 -6.55 2.55
N LYS A 52 -25.20 -6.37 2.24
CA LYS A 52 -25.64 -5.89 0.92
C LYS A 52 -25.15 -4.47 0.64
N GLU A 53 -25.12 -3.63 1.67
CA GLU A 53 -24.59 -2.28 1.56
C GLU A 53 -23.07 -2.31 1.36
N TRP A 54 -22.35 -3.13 2.13
CA TRP A 54 -20.91 -3.31 1.96
C TRP A 54 -20.53 -3.84 0.59
N GLU A 55 -21.26 -4.83 0.07
CA GLU A 55 -21.08 -5.37 -1.29
C GLU A 55 -21.34 -4.28 -2.34
N TYR A 56 -22.35 -3.45 -2.13
CA TYR A 56 -22.65 -2.32 -3.02
C TYR A 56 -21.53 -1.28 -3.02
N VAL A 57 -21.09 -0.84 -1.85
CA VAL A 57 -19.99 0.13 -1.72
C VAL A 57 -18.69 -0.43 -2.33
N LEU A 58 -18.37 -1.69 -2.07
CA LEU A 58 -17.18 -2.35 -2.62
C LEU A 58 -17.20 -2.37 -4.16
N ALA A 59 -18.36 -2.67 -4.75
CA ALA A 59 -18.53 -2.71 -6.20
C ALA A 59 -18.42 -1.33 -6.87
N HIS A 60 -18.67 -0.26 -6.11
CA HIS A 60 -18.62 1.12 -6.59
C HIS A 60 -17.40 1.91 -6.07
N LEU A 61 -16.52 1.27 -5.31
CA LEU A 61 -15.30 1.94 -4.84
C LEU A 61 -14.40 2.29 -6.02
N ALA A 62 -13.89 3.52 -6.03
CA ALA A 62 -13.01 4.00 -7.11
C ALA A 62 -11.88 3.00 -7.39
N PRO A 63 -11.63 2.67 -8.66
CA PRO A 63 -10.61 1.69 -9.04
C PRO A 63 -9.20 2.25 -8.84
N TYR A 64 -8.23 1.34 -8.71
CA TYR A 64 -6.83 1.70 -8.83
C TYR A 64 -6.53 2.25 -10.23
N LYS A 65 -5.58 3.17 -10.32
CA LYS A 65 -5.17 3.80 -11.58
C LYS A 65 -3.68 3.58 -11.81
N ILE A 66 -3.33 3.43 -13.07
CA ILE A 66 -1.93 3.39 -13.53
C ILE A 66 -1.63 4.73 -14.18
N GLY A 67 -0.54 5.37 -13.75
CA GLY A 67 -0.13 6.70 -14.19
C GLY A 67 0.72 6.66 -15.45
N ARG A 68 1.15 7.85 -15.88
CA ARG A 68 1.89 8.08 -17.13
C ARG A 68 3.26 7.39 -17.22
N TYR A 69 3.84 7.00 -16.11
CA TYR A 69 5.10 6.25 -16.05
C TYR A 69 4.89 4.74 -15.92
N GLY A 70 3.64 4.26 -15.94
CA GLY A 70 3.29 2.86 -15.68
C GLY A 70 3.24 2.51 -14.19
N GLN A 71 3.40 3.47 -13.29
CA GLN A 71 3.34 3.30 -11.84
C GLN A 71 1.89 3.17 -11.35
N LEU A 72 1.68 2.47 -10.24
CA LEU A 72 0.44 2.57 -9.48
C LEU A 72 0.35 3.98 -8.88
N MET A 73 -0.66 4.75 -9.29
CA MET A 73 -0.83 6.11 -8.80
C MET A 73 -1.08 6.12 -7.30
N GLU A 74 -0.35 6.97 -6.58
CA GLU A 74 -0.55 7.19 -5.14
C GLU A 74 -1.75 8.08 -4.87
N TRP A 75 -2.01 9.04 -5.77
CA TRP A 75 -3.02 10.08 -5.64
C TRP A 75 -4.19 9.87 -6.62
N SER A 76 -5.29 10.58 -6.43
CA SER A 76 -6.41 10.57 -7.37
C SER A 76 -6.05 11.16 -8.74
N ARG A 77 -5.01 12.01 -8.76
CA ARG A 77 -4.42 12.67 -9.92
C ARG A 77 -3.03 12.10 -10.19
N ASP A 78 -2.61 12.07 -11.45
CA ASP A 78 -1.28 11.61 -11.87
C ASP A 78 -0.21 12.69 -11.62
N ILE A 79 0.16 12.84 -10.35
CA ILE A 79 1.15 13.80 -9.85
C ILE A 79 2.37 13.12 -9.22
N ASP A 80 2.47 11.81 -9.32
CA ASP A 80 3.62 11.06 -8.83
C ASP A 80 4.90 11.53 -9.52
N ASP A 81 5.98 11.66 -8.75
CA ASP A 81 7.30 12.04 -9.25
C ASP A 81 8.19 10.78 -9.30
N PRO A 82 8.73 10.40 -10.46
CA PRO A 82 9.61 9.23 -10.58
C PRO A 82 10.96 9.41 -9.85
N GLU A 83 11.34 10.64 -9.51
CA GLU A 83 12.56 10.96 -8.75
C GLU A 83 12.30 11.04 -7.24
N ASP A 84 11.06 10.80 -6.79
CA ASP A 84 10.73 10.77 -5.37
C ASP A 84 11.21 9.47 -4.71
N GLU A 85 12.29 9.56 -3.95
CA GLU A 85 12.86 8.45 -3.17
C GLU A 85 12.27 8.35 -1.75
N HIS A 86 11.10 8.92 -1.48
CA HIS A 86 10.48 8.84 -0.17
C HIS A 86 10.34 7.38 0.28
N ARG A 87 10.70 7.12 1.53
CA ARG A 87 10.80 5.75 2.06
C ARG A 87 9.47 5.00 2.14
N HIS A 88 8.34 5.71 2.24
CA HIS A 88 7.02 5.10 2.35
C HIS A 88 6.44 4.74 0.98
N VAL A 89 5.77 3.59 0.92
CA VAL A 89 5.08 3.05 -0.26
C VAL A 89 3.69 2.56 0.12
N ASN A 90 2.96 3.36 0.92
CA ASN A 90 1.67 2.98 1.52
C ASN A 90 0.62 2.58 0.49
N HIS A 91 0.62 3.22 -0.67
CA HIS A 91 -0.31 2.91 -1.76
C HIS A 91 -0.13 1.49 -2.31
N LEU A 92 1.00 0.83 -2.04
CA LEU A 92 1.21 -0.58 -2.39
C LEU A 92 0.52 -1.56 -1.42
N PHE A 93 -0.13 -1.08 -0.35
CA PHE A 93 -0.93 -1.93 0.54
C PHE A 93 -1.94 -2.80 -0.23
N GLY A 94 -2.50 -2.27 -1.31
CA GLY A 94 -3.44 -2.98 -2.17
C GLY A 94 -2.91 -4.24 -2.85
N LEU A 95 -1.59 -4.51 -2.83
CA LEU A 95 -1.01 -5.76 -3.32
C LEU A 95 -1.31 -6.95 -2.41
N HIS A 96 -1.69 -6.71 -1.15
CA HIS A 96 -1.83 -7.79 -0.18
C HIS A 96 -3.08 -8.64 -0.36
N PRO A 97 -4.30 -8.10 -0.53
CA PRO A 97 -5.48 -8.95 -0.66
C PRO A 97 -5.54 -9.67 -2.02
N VAL A 98 -5.51 -8.91 -3.09
CA VAL A 98 -5.57 -9.44 -4.47
C VAL A 98 -4.87 -8.48 -5.42
N THR A 99 -4.04 -9.01 -6.31
CA THR A 99 -3.44 -8.21 -7.37
C THR A 99 -3.64 -8.87 -8.75
N THR A 100 -3.69 -8.04 -9.78
CA THR A 100 -3.61 -8.48 -11.17
C THR A 100 -2.19 -8.35 -11.71
N PRO A 101 -1.82 -9.03 -12.81
CA PRO A 101 -0.50 -8.85 -13.41
C PRO A 101 -0.17 -7.38 -13.73
N GLU A 102 -1.16 -6.61 -14.18
CA GLU A 102 -1.00 -5.19 -14.51
C GLU A 102 -0.70 -4.35 -13.26
N LEU A 103 -1.43 -4.58 -12.16
CA LEU A 103 -1.21 -3.89 -10.89
C LEU A 103 0.12 -4.32 -10.25
N ALA A 104 0.49 -5.60 -10.37
CA ALA A 104 1.79 -6.09 -9.91
C ALA A 104 2.94 -5.39 -10.67
N GLN A 105 2.81 -5.24 -11.99
CA GLN A 105 3.80 -4.51 -12.78
C GLN A 105 3.84 -3.02 -12.41
N ALA A 106 2.69 -2.39 -12.23
CA ALA A 106 2.61 -1.00 -11.83
C ALA A 106 3.22 -0.75 -10.43
N ALA A 107 3.04 -1.68 -9.50
CA ALA A 107 3.67 -1.64 -8.18
C ALA A 107 5.19 -1.84 -8.24
N ARG A 108 5.69 -2.68 -9.17
CA ARG A 108 7.12 -2.82 -9.43
C ARG A 108 7.74 -1.50 -9.87
N VAL A 109 7.08 -0.77 -10.78
CA VAL A 109 7.53 0.57 -11.21
C VAL A 109 7.63 1.52 -10.03
N VAL A 110 6.64 1.53 -9.12
CA VAL A 110 6.70 2.34 -7.89
C VAL A 110 7.95 2.00 -7.06
N LEU A 111 8.20 0.70 -6.82
CA LEU A 111 9.34 0.27 -6.01
C LEU A 111 10.68 0.61 -6.66
N GLU A 112 10.76 0.55 -7.99
CA GLU A 112 11.94 0.95 -8.76
C GLU A 112 12.18 2.46 -8.65
N HIS A 113 11.17 3.30 -8.76
CA HIS A 113 11.27 4.76 -8.56
C HIS A 113 11.68 5.09 -7.12
N ARG A 114 11.04 4.47 -6.12
CA ARG A 114 11.32 4.70 -4.70
C ARG A 114 12.66 4.15 -4.23
N GLY A 115 13.31 3.33 -5.04
CA GLY A 115 14.61 2.74 -4.74
C GLY A 115 14.64 1.87 -3.47
N ASP A 116 15.83 1.42 -3.12
CA ASP A 116 16.06 0.52 -1.99
C ASP A 116 16.31 1.25 -0.66
N GLY A 117 16.51 2.56 -0.70
CA GLY A 117 16.73 3.37 0.49
C GLY A 117 15.50 3.40 1.39
N ALA A 118 15.68 3.04 2.65
CA ALA A 118 14.64 3.09 3.68
C ALA A 118 15.26 2.92 5.05
N THR A 119 14.47 3.09 6.09
CA THR A 119 14.84 2.83 7.48
C THR A 119 13.87 1.81 8.07
N GLY A 120 14.27 1.10 9.07
CA GLY A 120 13.49 0.22 9.91
C GLY A 120 12.21 -0.33 9.31
N TRP A 121 11.10 0.08 9.83
CA TRP A 121 9.76 -0.32 9.36
C TRP A 121 9.58 -0.16 7.85
N SER A 122 10.02 0.95 7.28
CA SER A 122 9.84 1.20 5.84
C SER A 122 10.69 0.29 4.96
N MET A 123 11.88 -0.12 5.42
CA MET A 123 12.68 -1.14 4.77
C MET A 123 11.97 -2.51 4.82
N GLY A 124 11.46 -2.89 5.98
CA GLY A 124 10.66 -4.11 6.16
C GLY A 124 9.44 -4.11 5.24
N TRP A 125 8.78 -2.96 5.08
CA TRP A 125 7.64 -2.81 4.19
C TRP A 125 8.02 -3.03 2.71
N LYS A 126 9.07 -2.36 2.21
CA LYS A 126 9.58 -2.55 0.84
C LYS A 126 10.01 -4.01 0.58
N LEU A 127 10.69 -4.62 1.53
CA LEU A 127 11.06 -6.05 1.49
C LEU A 127 9.84 -6.94 1.27
N ASN A 128 8.78 -6.74 2.06
CA ASN A 128 7.54 -7.50 1.94
C ASN A 128 6.85 -7.27 0.60
N GLN A 129 6.89 -6.06 0.04
CA GLN A 129 6.35 -5.77 -1.28
C GLN A 129 7.10 -6.53 -2.38
N TRP A 130 8.44 -6.55 -2.35
CA TRP A 130 9.25 -7.35 -3.29
C TRP A 130 8.98 -8.85 -3.18
N ALA A 131 8.83 -9.36 -1.95
CA ALA A 131 8.45 -10.76 -1.73
C ALA A 131 7.05 -11.04 -2.30
N ARG A 132 6.12 -10.11 -2.14
CA ARG A 132 4.76 -10.21 -2.70
C ARG A 132 4.75 -10.23 -4.23
N LEU A 133 5.68 -9.50 -4.85
CA LEU A 133 5.92 -9.51 -6.30
C LEU A 133 6.74 -10.73 -6.76
N GLN A 134 7.02 -11.67 -5.86
CA GLN A 134 7.79 -12.89 -6.11
C GLN A 134 9.24 -12.64 -6.56
N ASP A 135 9.79 -11.47 -6.23
CA ASP A 135 11.20 -11.18 -6.42
C ASP A 135 11.99 -11.48 -5.13
N GLY A 136 12.26 -12.76 -4.92
CA GLY A 136 12.94 -13.25 -3.73
C GLY A 136 14.39 -12.76 -3.61
N ASN A 137 15.08 -12.53 -4.72
CA ASN A 137 16.44 -12.00 -4.70
C ASN A 137 16.47 -10.55 -4.22
N HIS A 138 15.56 -9.73 -4.70
CA HIS A 138 15.45 -8.34 -4.27
C HIS A 138 15.00 -8.25 -2.80
N ALA A 139 13.99 -9.03 -2.42
CA ALA A 139 13.56 -9.12 -1.02
C ALA A 139 14.71 -9.55 -0.09
N TYR A 140 15.51 -10.54 -0.47
CA TYR A 140 16.66 -11.00 0.31
C TYR A 140 17.76 -9.93 0.42
N LYS A 141 18.00 -9.17 -0.65
CA LYS A 141 18.92 -8.03 -0.61
C LYS A 141 18.50 -7.01 0.44
N LEU A 142 17.20 -6.62 0.45
CA LEU A 142 16.68 -5.66 1.42
C LEU A 142 16.70 -6.22 2.85
N TYR A 143 16.42 -7.50 3.03
CA TYR A 143 16.56 -8.17 4.31
C TYR A 143 17.99 -8.06 4.85
N GLY A 144 18.99 -8.35 4.02
CA GLY A 144 20.40 -8.17 4.39
C GLY A 144 20.76 -6.73 4.74
N ASN A 145 20.21 -5.75 4.01
CA ASN A 145 20.40 -4.33 4.30
C ASN A 145 19.76 -3.93 5.64
N LEU A 146 18.57 -4.43 5.93
CA LEU A 146 17.87 -4.17 7.19
C LEU A 146 18.69 -4.71 8.38
N LEU A 147 19.14 -5.96 8.31
CA LEU A 147 19.95 -6.56 9.36
C LEU A 147 21.27 -5.81 9.58
N LYS A 148 21.93 -5.41 8.50
CA LYS A 148 23.24 -4.75 8.57
C LYS A 148 23.18 -3.31 9.06
N ASN A 149 22.16 -2.56 8.65
CA ASN A 149 22.14 -1.11 8.79
C ASN A 149 21.03 -0.61 9.73
N GLY A 150 19.98 -1.39 9.93
CA GLY A 150 18.78 -0.99 10.66
C GLY A 150 18.49 -1.81 11.92
N THR A 151 19.32 -2.82 12.25
CA THR A 151 19.05 -3.72 13.37
C THR A 151 20.20 -3.69 14.38
N LEU A 152 19.86 -3.52 15.66
CA LEU A 152 20.79 -3.61 16.78
C LEU A 152 20.99 -5.05 17.24
N ASP A 153 22.06 -5.31 18.03
CA ASP A 153 22.40 -6.64 18.56
C ASP A 153 21.27 -7.27 19.40
N ASN A 154 20.43 -6.48 19.99
CA ASN A 154 19.24 -6.90 20.74
C ASN A 154 18.00 -7.10 19.85
N LEU A 155 18.17 -7.06 18.53
CA LEU A 155 17.14 -7.19 17.48
C LEU A 155 16.17 -6.02 17.41
N TRP A 156 16.44 -4.93 18.09
CA TRP A 156 15.68 -3.70 17.91
C TRP A 156 16.07 -3.03 16.60
N ASP A 157 15.07 -2.51 15.97
CA ASP A 157 15.21 -1.74 14.75
C ASP A 157 15.58 -0.29 15.03
N THR A 158 16.25 0.36 14.10
CA THR A 158 16.70 1.76 14.23
C THR A 158 16.11 2.65 13.15
N HIS A 159 15.74 3.84 13.57
CA HIS A 159 15.39 4.96 12.70
C HIS A 159 15.95 6.24 13.31
N ALA A 160 16.94 6.85 12.72
CA ALA A 160 17.47 8.11 13.24
C ALA A 160 16.41 9.23 13.18
N PRO A 161 16.17 10.01 14.26
CA PRO A 161 16.94 10.06 15.53
C PRO A 161 16.45 9.12 16.65
N PHE A 162 15.46 8.28 16.43
CA PHE A 162 14.96 7.36 17.46
C PHE A 162 15.51 5.94 17.26
N GLN A 163 15.41 5.11 18.30
CA GLN A 163 16.05 3.81 18.38
C GLN A 163 15.10 2.63 18.11
N ILE A 164 13.82 2.88 18.01
CA ILE A 164 12.81 1.85 17.77
C ILE A 164 11.88 2.35 16.69
N ASP A 165 11.76 1.59 15.61
CA ASP A 165 10.84 1.92 14.54
C ASP A 165 9.80 0.80 14.34
N GLY A 166 10.05 -0.39 14.74
CA GLY A 166 9.14 -1.53 14.60
C GLY A 166 9.17 -2.18 13.20
N ASN A 167 9.13 -3.47 13.19
CA ASN A 167 9.13 -4.33 11.99
C ASN A 167 7.94 -5.28 11.99
#